data_35f81c7b16bff1a11d52eeb1b08102a3
#
_entry.id   35f81c7b16bff1a11d52eeb1b08102a3
#
_cell.length_a   1.000
_cell.length_b   1.000
_cell.length_c   1.000
_cell.angle_alpha   90.00
_cell.angle_beta   90.00
_cell.angle_gamma   90.00
#
_symmetry.space_group_name_H-M   'P 1'
#
loop_
_entity.id
_entity.type
_entity.pdbx_description
1 polymer ?
#
loop_
_entity_poly.entity_id
_entity_poly.type
_entity_poly.pdbx_seq_one_letter_code
_entity_poly.pdbx_strand_id
1 'polypeptide(L)'
;MELQSYLKENWIKQQNTDLNEQEINDPLYQAEEELAESPAFFFDQDKFAARVKKVKEYLGENIPLTFSIKANPFLLNCLPETISHVEVCSPGELTICQKMAIAPEKIIYSGVMKERTDIRRAILYGVGILTAESLLHVKMENDIAEGMGRQKVILRLTSGNQFGMSEKDIEYIISHQERFPNLEFYGIHYYSGTQKKKVKQIEKDMFHLTDFLSSLEEKYGYDPKLVEYGPGLATEYFKAPYDQTEYALLEEVSEILKGFAESFPLGIEMGRFLAAPCGTYVTQVKDLKYSNETNYAICDGGIHHLKYYGQTMAMQVPPIWVLPGIGERDGSVRGMRRAAYVDNSTVNDRKQSGAVAKERLTGSQEATEEQVLSVMDAVVDENDYCICGSLCTVADILVREAHLPALHVGDYLGFGRCGAYSVTEGSALFLSRKMPRIYLFSQKDGAKLMRDFVATDKLNMADPLKACLSGVSLWN
;
A
#
# COMPACT_ATOMS: atom_id res chain seq x y z
N MET A 1 -16.68 -2.12 -16.45
CA MET A 1 -15.45 -2.18 -17.31
C MET A 1 -14.29 -2.46 -16.38
N GLU A 2 -13.48 -3.45 -16.66
CA GLU A 2 -12.28 -3.75 -15.85
C GLU A 2 -11.25 -2.61 -15.95
N LEU A 3 -10.46 -2.39 -14.89
CA LEU A 3 -9.48 -1.29 -14.83
C LEU A 3 -8.52 -1.27 -16.02
N GLN A 4 -8.00 -2.43 -16.45
CA GLN A 4 -7.08 -2.50 -17.60
C GLN A 4 -7.74 -2.02 -18.89
N SER A 5 -8.99 -2.43 -19.16
CA SER A 5 -9.76 -1.97 -20.31
C SER A 5 -10.04 -0.47 -20.21
N TYR A 6 -10.41 0.01 -19.02
CA TYR A 6 -10.61 1.43 -18.76
C TYR A 6 -9.35 2.26 -19.05
N LEU A 7 -8.19 1.84 -18.53
CA LEU A 7 -6.92 2.53 -18.75
C LEU A 7 -6.58 2.61 -20.24
N LYS A 8 -6.76 1.51 -20.97
CA LYS A 8 -6.49 1.46 -22.41
C LYS A 8 -7.45 2.31 -23.23
N GLU A 9 -8.73 2.24 -22.91
CA GLU A 9 -9.78 2.81 -23.76
C GLU A 9 -10.10 4.27 -23.42
N ASN A 10 -9.91 4.68 -22.17
CA ASN A 10 -10.29 6.00 -21.70
C ASN A 10 -9.09 6.81 -21.22
N TRP A 11 -8.32 6.28 -20.24
CA TRP A 11 -7.27 7.06 -19.60
C TRP A 11 -6.09 7.36 -20.56
N ILE A 12 -5.58 6.37 -21.29
CA ILE A 12 -4.50 6.57 -22.28
C ILE A 12 -4.96 7.36 -23.50
N LYS A 13 -6.21 7.15 -23.96
CA LYS A 13 -6.75 7.88 -25.13
C LYS A 13 -7.07 9.34 -24.84
N GLN A 14 -7.60 9.68 -23.66
CA GLN A 14 -7.92 11.05 -23.30
C GLN A 14 -6.71 11.98 -23.34
N GLN A 15 -5.53 11.46 -23.03
CA GLN A 15 -4.28 12.24 -23.06
C GLN A 15 -3.91 12.74 -24.46
N ASN A 16 -4.52 12.22 -25.51
CA ASN A 16 -4.19 12.57 -26.90
C ASN A 16 -5.29 13.32 -27.67
N THR A 17 -6.46 13.53 -27.05
CA THR A 17 -7.59 14.21 -27.72
C THR A 17 -7.79 15.65 -27.29
N ASP A 18 -7.17 16.08 -26.18
CA ASP A 18 -7.39 17.42 -25.64
C ASP A 18 -6.43 18.48 -26.22
N LEU A 19 -5.54 18.10 -27.16
CA LEU A 19 -4.62 19.00 -27.81
C LEU A 19 -5.20 19.55 -29.11
N ASN A 20 -5.56 20.83 -29.12
CA ASN A 20 -5.88 21.54 -30.34
C ASN A 20 -4.60 21.81 -31.14
N GLU A 21 -4.60 21.63 -32.47
CA GLU A 21 -3.44 21.87 -33.34
C GLU A 21 -2.80 23.27 -33.19
N GLN A 22 -3.54 24.27 -32.66
CA GLN A 22 -3.03 25.62 -32.39
C GLN A 22 -2.20 25.72 -31.09
N GLU A 23 -2.44 24.87 -30.11
CA GLU A 23 -1.74 24.87 -28.81
C GLU A 23 -0.40 24.14 -28.87
N ILE A 24 -0.25 23.19 -29.81
CA ILE A 24 0.97 22.40 -30.03
C ILE A 24 2.20 23.26 -30.43
N ASN A 25 1.98 24.47 -30.99
CA ASN A 25 3.04 25.33 -31.48
C ASN A 25 3.52 26.40 -30.46
N ASP A 26 2.98 26.44 -29.24
CA ASP A 26 3.46 27.33 -28.18
C ASP A 26 4.64 26.68 -27.42
N PRO A 27 5.85 27.28 -27.43
CA PRO A 27 7.00 26.75 -26.69
C PRO A 27 6.80 26.63 -25.18
N LEU A 28 5.90 27.42 -24.57
CA LEU A 28 5.51 27.32 -23.17
C LEU A 28 4.58 26.09 -22.94
N TYR A 29 3.73 25.82 -23.91
CA TYR A 29 2.82 24.67 -23.85
C TYR A 29 3.56 23.33 -24.03
N GLN A 30 4.56 23.30 -24.92
CA GLN A 30 5.44 22.11 -25.06
C GLN A 30 6.20 21.79 -23.77
N ALA A 31 6.47 22.77 -22.92
CA ALA A 31 7.04 22.54 -21.60
C ALA A 31 6.00 22.02 -20.58
N GLU A 32 4.70 22.25 -20.81
CA GLU A 32 3.61 21.72 -19.99
C GLU A 32 3.12 20.36 -20.47
N GLU A 33 3.37 19.98 -21.75
CA GLU A 33 3.08 18.64 -22.32
C GLU A 33 3.84 17.50 -21.64
N GLU A 34 4.89 17.80 -20.88
CA GLU A 34 5.52 16.84 -19.97
C GLU A 34 4.65 16.49 -18.76
N LEU A 35 3.44 17.00 -18.66
CA LEU A 35 2.42 16.58 -17.69
C LEU A 35 1.77 15.24 -18.09
N ALA A 36 2.59 14.27 -18.49
CA ALA A 36 2.13 12.90 -18.57
C ALA A 36 1.36 12.57 -17.28
N GLU A 37 0.15 12.03 -17.39
CA GLU A 37 -0.66 11.67 -16.23
C GLU A 37 -0.05 10.54 -15.39
N SER A 38 1.03 9.93 -15.86
CA SER A 38 1.88 9.02 -15.11
C SER A 38 3.05 9.75 -14.43
N PRO A 39 3.57 9.21 -13.33
CA PRO A 39 3.10 8.00 -12.66
C PRO A 39 1.83 8.20 -11.82
N ALA A 40 1.00 7.16 -11.72
CA ALA A 40 -0.26 7.22 -11.00
C ALA A 40 -0.58 5.92 -10.24
N PHE A 41 -1.29 6.02 -9.13
CA PHE A 41 -1.96 4.90 -8.48
C PHE A 41 -3.45 4.89 -8.80
N PHE A 42 -3.98 3.72 -9.05
CA PHE A 42 -5.40 3.45 -9.15
C PHE A 42 -5.81 2.48 -8.06
N PHE A 43 -6.75 2.89 -7.21
CA PHE A 43 -7.34 2.02 -6.19
C PHE A 43 -8.75 1.63 -6.62
N ASP A 44 -8.93 0.35 -6.94
CA ASP A 44 -10.18 -0.25 -7.39
C ASP A 44 -11.11 -0.46 -6.19
N GLN A 45 -12.10 0.43 -6.04
CA GLN A 45 -13.04 0.40 -4.92
C GLN A 45 -13.96 -0.82 -4.96
N ASP A 46 -14.27 -1.35 -6.16
CA ASP A 46 -15.14 -2.52 -6.29
C ASP A 46 -14.39 -3.77 -5.80
N LYS A 47 -13.09 -3.90 -6.13
CA LYS A 47 -12.23 -4.97 -5.59
C LYS A 47 -12.05 -4.85 -4.09
N PHE A 48 -11.88 -3.63 -3.56
CA PHE A 48 -11.78 -3.41 -2.12
C PHE A 48 -13.08 -3.82 -1.42
N ALA A 49 -14.24 -3.37 -1.91
CA ALA A 49 -15.54 -3.72 -1.35
C ALA A 49 -15.82 -5.24 -1.41
N ALA A 50 -15.51 -5.87 -2.56
CA ALA A 50 -15.65 -7.32 -2.72
C ALA A 50 -14.74 -8.10 -1.73
N ARG A 51 -13.51 -7.60 -1.49
CA ARG A 51 -12.59 -8.20 -0.53
C ARG A 51 -13.12 -8.09 0.91
N VAL A 52 -13.60 -6.92 1.30
CA VAL A 52 -14.22 -6.69 2.62
C VAL A 52 -15.43 -7.60 2.80
N LYS A 53 -16.32 -7.66 1.80
CA LYS A 53 -17.48 -8.54 1.82
C LYS A 53 -17.08 -10.00 2.00
N LYS A 54 -16.06 -10.46 1.26
CA LYS A 54 -15.57 -11.85 1.36
C LYS A 54 -15.01 -12.16 2.75
N VAL A 55 -14.27 -11.24 3.36
CA VAL A 55 -13.77 -11.39 4.73
C VAL A 55 -14.94 -11.50 5.72
N LYS A 56 -15.97 -10.66 5.58
CA LYS A 56 -17.16 -10.71 6.43
C LYS A 56 -17.97 -12.00 6.25
N GLU A 57 -18.06 -12.54 5.04
CA GLU A 57 -18.71 -13.84 4.78
C GLU A 57 -18.05 -14.97 5.59
N TYR A 58 -16.71 -14.99 5.69
CA TYR A 58 -15.97 -15.98 6.45
C TYR A 58 -16.04 -15.74 7.96
N LEU A 59 -15.88 -14.49 8.43
CA LEU A 59 -15.91 -14.16 9.86
C LEU A 59 -17.33 -14.22 10.47
N GLY A 60 -18.36 -14.00 9.66
CA GLY A 60 -19.75 -13.84 10.13
C GLY A 60 -20.08 -12.41 10.57
N GLU A 61 -21.38 -12.12 10.72
CA GLU A 61 -21.86 -10.77 11.00
C GLU A 61 -21.50 -10.26 12.41
N ASN A 62 -21.39 -11.16 13.38
CA ASN A 62 -21.21 -10.81 14.79
C ASN A 62 -19.78 -10.33 15.14
N ILE A 63 -18.79 -10.64 14.31
CA ILE A 63 -17.40 -10.22 14.55
C ILE A 63 -17.18 -8.87 13.83
N PRO A 64 -17.03 -7.75 14.56
CA PRO A 64 -16.72 -6.46 13.95
C PRO A 64 -15.39 -6.49 13.21
N LEU A 65 -15.33 -5.76 12.08
CA LEU A 65 -14.12 -5.62 11.27
C LEU A 65 -13.65 -4.17 11.32
N THR A 66 -12.39 -4.01 11.71
CA THR A 66 -11.67 -2.72 11.78
C THR A 66 -10.73 -2.59 10.60
N PHE A 67 -10.78 -1.47 9.89
CA PHE A 67 -9.83 -1.14 8.83
C PHE A 67 -8.69 -0.27 9.36
N SER A 68 -7.44 -0.77 9.31
CA SER A 68 -6.24 0.00 9.65
C SER A 68 -5.87 0.92 8.50
N ILE A 69 -6.16 2.24 8.64
CA ILE A 69 -6.01 3.21 7.53
C ILE A 69 -4.56 3.44 7.11
N LYS A 70 -3.59 3.14 7.98
CA LYS A 70 -2.15 3.17 7.63
C LYS A 70 -1.82 2.34 6.40
N ALA A 71 -2.61 1.32 6.09
CA ALA A 71 -2.44 0.52 4.88
C ALA A 71 -2.72 1.34 3.61
N ASN A 72 -3.78 2.13 3.61
CA ASN A 72 -4.12 3.06 2.53
C ASN A 72 -5.21 4.05 2.96
N PRO A 73 -4.88 5.30 3.30
CA PRO A 73 -5.85 6.28 3.76
C PRO A 73 -6.84 6.74 2.67
N PHE A 74 -6.51 6.56 1.39
CA PHE A 74 -7.40 6.96 0.30
C PHE A 74 -8.65 6.07 0.21
N LEU A 75 -8.60 4.84 0.74
CA LEU A 75 -9.74 3.93 0.77
C LEU A 75 -10.85 4.35 1.75
N LEU A 76 -10.59 5.32 2.64
CA LEU A 76 -11.64 5.96 3.44
C LEU A 76 -12.74 6.61 2.60
N ASN A 77 -12.42 7.00 1.35
CA ASN A 77 -13.39 7.59 0.43
C ASN A 77 -14.42 6.58 -0.12
N CYS A 78 -14.16 5.29 0.03
CA CYS A 78 -15.02 4.21 -0.46
C CYS A 78 -15.18 3.10 0.60
N LEU A 79 -15.12 3.46 1.88
CA LEU A 79 -15.19 2.51 2.98
C LEU A 79 -16.57 1.81 3.01
N PRO A 80 -16.63 0.47 2.89
CA PRO A 80 -17.88 -0.26 2.98
C PRO A 80 -18.56 -0.12 4.36
N GLU A 81 -19.87 -0.03 4.40
CA GLU A 81 -20.65 0.09 5.65
C GLU A 81 -20.43 -1.08 6.63
N THR A 82 -20.05 -2.23 6.12
CA THR A 82 -19.70 -3.43 6.90
C THR A 82 -18.40 -3.31 7.69
N ILE A 83 -17.60 -2.27 7.47
CA ILE A 83 -16.48 -1.89 8.33
C ILE A 83 -17.04 -1.19 9.56
N SER A 84 -16.84 -1.81 10.72
CA SER A 84 -17.35 -1.33 12.00
C SER A 84 -16.54 -0.16 12.56
N HIS A 85 -15.20 -0.27 12.46
CA HIS A 85 -14.26 0.72 12.98
C HIS A 85 -13.14 1.02 11.99
N VAL A 86 -12.44 2.12 12.23
CA VAL A 86 -11.18 2.48 11.57
C VAL A 86 -10.12 2.68 12.65
N GLU A 87 -8.95 2.06 12.46
CA GLU A 87 -7.81 2.27 13.34
C GLU A 87 -6.91 3.37 12.77
N VAL A 88 -6.55 4.33 13.63
CA VAL A 88 -5.59 5.40 13.35
C VAL A 88 -4.41 5.32 14.32
N CYS A 89 -3.20 5.53 13.83
CA CYS A 89 -1.97 5.37 14.60
C CYS A 89 -1.18 6.67 14.78
N SER A 90 -1.71 7.80 14.33
CA SER A 90 -1.04 9.09 14.43
C SER A 90 -2.04 10.26 14.46
N PRO A 91 -1.61 11.44 14.96
CA PRO A 91 -2.44 12.65 14.89
C PRO A 91 -2.74 13.10 13.47
N GLY A 92 -1.84 12.77 12.51
CA GLY A 92 -2.06 13.03 11.09
C GLY A 92 -3.20 12.18 10.51
N GLU A 93 -3.23 10.90 10.83
CA GLU A 93 -4.32 9.99 10.43
C GLU A 93 -5.66 10.37 11.08
N LEU A 94 -5.65 10.82 12.34
CA LEU A 94 -6.84 11.38 12.98
C LEU A 94 -7.34 12.62 12.23
N THR A 95 -6.42 13.49 11.76
CA THR A 95 -6.79 14.65 10.94
C THR A 95 -7.44 14.23 9.62
N ILE A 96 -6.95 13.18 8.98
CA ILE A 96 -7.56 12.63 7.76
C ILE A 96 -8.99 12.18 8.06
N CYS A 97 -9.21 11.38 9.10
CA CYS A 97 -10.55 10.96 9.50
C CYS A 97 -11.48 12.13 9.78
N GLN A 98 -11.01 13.16 10.48
CA GLN A 98 -11.78 14.39 10.75
C GLN A 98 -12.21 15.09 9.46
N LYS A 99 -11.28 15.26 8.51
CA LYS A 99 -11.56 15.91 7.21
C LYS A 99 -12.47 15.07 6.31
N MET A 100 -12.42 13.75 6.45
CA MET A 100 -13.30 12.81 5.75
C MET A 100 -14.64 12.61 6.43
N ALA A 101 -14.90 13.33 7.53
CA ALA A 101 -16.14 13.22 8.33
C ALA A 101 -16.45 11.80 8.80
N ILE A 102 -15.41 11.01 9.10
CA ILE A 102 -15.59 9.70 9.73
C ILE A 102 -16.18 9.92 11.12
N ALA A 103 -17.27 9.21 11.43
CA ALA A 103 -17.94 9.29 12.71
C ALA A 103 -16.95 8.96 13.85
N PRO A 104 -16.74 9.85 14.82
CA PRO A 104 -15.67 9.72 15.81
C PRO A 104 -15.79 8.44 16.64
N GLU A 105 -17.00 7.99 16.93
CA GLU A 105 -17.28 6.75 17.66
C GLU A 105 -16.81 5.49 16.91
N LYS A 106 -16.58 5.55 15.59
CA LYS A 106 -16.01 4.48 14.82
C LYS A 106 -14.48 4.44 14.86
N ILE A 107 -13.83 5.42 15.48
CA ILE A 107 -12.38 5.52 15.48
C ILE A 107 -11.78 4.82 16.70
N ILE A 108 -10.81 3.92 16.46
CA ILE A 108 -9.90 3.39 17.47
C ILE A 108 -8.58 4.13 17.30
N TYR A 109 -8.20 4.94 18.31
CA TYR A 109 -6.96 5.72 18.28
C TYR A 109 -5.82 4.98 18.95
N SER A 110 -5.02 4.34 18.12
CA SER A 110 -3.85 3.54 18.49
C SER A 110 -2.54 4.34 18.38
N GLY A 111 -1.43 3.66 18.19
CA GLY A 111 -0.11 4.24 17.98
C GLY A 111 0.78 4.18 19.22
N VAL A 112 2.04 3.79 19.02
CA VAL A 112 3.04 3.59 20.07
C VAL A 112 3.51 4.91 20.70
N MET A 113 3.44 6.00 19.97
CA MET A 113 3.83 7.33 20.43
C MET A 113 2.62 8.26 20.39
N LYS A 114 2.24 8.74 21.57
CA LYS A 114 1.15 9.72 21.75
C LYS A 114 1.62 10.79 22.73
N GLU A 115 1.48 12.04 22.33
CA GLU A 115 1.66 13.18 23.21
C GLU A 115 0.35 13.55 23.92
N ARG A 116 0.47 14.29 25.03
CA ARG A 116 -0.72 14.78 25.76
C ARG A 116 -1.68 15.58 24.87
N THR A 117 -1.14 16.35 23.92
CA THR A 117 -1.89 17.13 22.92
C THR A 117 -2.68 16.23 22.00
N ASP A 118 -2.11 15.10 21.59
CA ASP A 118 -2.75 14.14 20.66
C ASP A 118 -3.91 13.43 21.35
N ILE A 119 -3.68 12.95 22.57
CA ILE A 119 -4.71 12.32 23.43
C ILE A 119 -5.87 13.29 23.68
N ARG A 120 -5.54 14.53 24.10
CA ARG A 120 -6.55 15.57 24.33
C ARG A 120 -7.39 15.84 23.08
N ARG A 121 -6.75 15.94 21.93
CA ARG A 121 -7.43 16.15 20.66
C ARG A 121 -8.34 14.99 20.29
N ALA A 122 -7.90 13.74 20.50
CA ALA A 122 -8.70 12.55 20.25
C ALA A 122 -9.94 12.51 21.16
N ILE A 123 -9.78 12.76 22.45
CA ILE A 123 -10.89 12.82 23.41
C ILE A 123 -11.87 13.94 23.07
N LEU A 124 -11.38 15.15 22.77
CA LEU A 124 -12.23 16.29 22.40
C LEU A 124 -12.97 16.06 21.07
N TYR A 125 -12.41 15.30 20.17
CA TYR A 125 -13.10 14.90 18.94
C TYR A 125 -14.16 13.83 19.19
N GLY A 126 -14.07 13.10 20.31
CA GLY A 126 -15.01 12.05 20.70
C GLY A 126 -14.70 10.68 20.09
N VAL A 127 -13.40 10.34 19.91
CA VAL A 127 -13.03 9.00 19.41
C VAL A 127 -13.65 7.90 20.27
N GLY A 128 -14.10 6.82 19.62
CA GLY A 128 -14.82 5.75 20.30
C GLY A 128 -13.98 4.99 21.31
N ILE A 129 -12.71 4.70 20.97
CA ILE A 129 -11.81 3.89 21.79
C ILE A 129 -10.38 4.45 21.68
N LEU A 130 -9.69 4.53 22.81
CA LEU A 130 -8.24 4.77 22.88
C LEU A 130 -7.51 3.45 23.09
N THR A 131 -6.28 3.32 22.57
CA THR A 131 -5.41 2.18 22.84
C THR A 131 -4.22 2.62 23.68
N ALA A 132 -4.08 2.11 24.91
CA ALA A 132 -2.93 2.36 25.75
C ALA A 132 -1.82 1.32 25.49
N GLU A 133 -0.61 1.79 25.15
CA GLU A 133 0.57 0.96 24.87
C GLU A 133 1.55 0.89 26.06
N SER A 134 1.27 1.62 27.13
CA SER A 134 2.12 1.67 28.33
C SER A 134 1.34 2.21 29.52
N LEU A 135 1.86 1.98 30.72
CA LEU A 135 1.32 2.59 31.94
C LEU A 135 1.37 4.14 31.89
N LEU A 136 2.34 4.71 31.18
CA LEU A 136 2.39 6.15 30.94
C LEU A 136 1.18 6.63 30.11
N HIS A 137 0.81 5.90 29.06
CA HIS A 137 -0.38 6.22 28.27
C HIS A 137 -1.64 6.17 29.12
N VAL A 138 -1.81 5.10 29.93
CA VAL A 138 -2.97 4.97 30.85
C VAL A 138 -3.07 6.18 31.78
N LYS A 139 -1.95 6.62 32.39
CA LYS A 139 -1.92 7.80 33.26
C LYS A 139 -2.27 9.08 32.51
N MET A 140 -1.67 9.29 31.33
CA MET A 140 -1.94 10.48 30.54
C MET A 140 -3.39 10.54 30.05
N GLU A 141 -3.94 9.41 29.61
CA GLU A 141 -5.34 9.30 29.18
C GLU A 141 -6.29 9.58 30.34
N ASN A 142 -6.02 9.02 31.53
CA ASN A 142 -6.81 9.29 32.73
C ASN A 142 -6.76 10.77 33.15
N ASP A 143 -5.58 11.37 33.21
CA ASP A 143 -5.41 12.77 33.61
C ASP A 143 -6.11 13.74 32.65
N ILE A 144 -6.01 13.45 31.35
CA ILE A 144 -6.59 14.31 30.29
C ILE A 144 -8.11 14.18 30.24
N ALA A 145 -8.64 12.98 30.52
CA ALA A 145 -10.06 12.71 30.53
C ALA A 145 -10.80 13.32 31.74
N GLU A 146 -10.08 13.88 32.70
CA GLU A 146 -10.70 14.51 33.88
C GLU A 146 -11.69 15.61 33.45
N GLY A 147 -12.92 15.48 33.87
CA GLY A 147 -14.01 16.38 33.52
C GLY A 147 -14.60 16.22 32.09
N MET A 148 -14.11 15.26 31.32
CA MET A 148 -14.57 15.01 29.94
C MET A 148 -15.42 13.72 29.81
N GLY A 149 -15.71 13.04 30.92
CA GLY A 149 -16.38 11.74 30.93
C GLY A 149 -15.43 10.56 30.81
N ARG A 150 -15.91 9.38 31.20
CA ARG A 150 -15.09 8.15 31.14
C ARG A 150 -14.79 7.78 29.69
N GLN A 151 -13.50 7.54 29.41
CA GLN A 151 -13.02 7.14 28.08
C GLN A 151 -12.86 5.62 28.02
N LYS A 152 -13.33 5.01 26.93
CA LYS A 152 -13.06 3.59 26.65
C LYS A 152 -11.62 3.41 26.24
N VAL A 153 -10.90 2.52 26.91
CA VAL A 153 -9.50 2.21 26.64
C VAL A 153 -9.33 0.71 26.47
N ILE A 154 -8.66 0.31 25.40
CA ILE A 154 -8.15 -1.05 25.23
C ILE A 154 -6.65 -1.07 25.55
N LEU A 155 -6.22 -2.09 26.31
CA LEU A 155 -4.83 -2.25 26.73
C LEU A 155 -4.10 -3.14 25.74
N ARG A 156 -3.04 -2.65 25.13
CA ARG A 156 -2.29 -3.44 24.17
C ARG A 156 -1.34 -4.38 24.87
N LEU A 157 -1.56 -5.68 24.69
CA LEU A 157 -0.68 -6.74 25.13
C LEU A 157 0.51 -6.88 24.17
N THR A 158 1.73 -6.95 24.70
CA THR A 158 2.93 -7.12 23.88
C THR A 158 3.03 -8.52 23.30
N SER A 159 3.56 -8.61 22.09
CA SER A 159 3.97 -9.87 21.47
C SER A 159 5.50 -10.10 21.56
N GLY A 160 6.19 -9.36 22.43
CA GLY A 160 7.63 -9.49 22.66
C GLY A 160 8.49 -8.52 21.85
N ASN A 161 7.92 -7.38 21.44
CA ASN A 161 8.62 -6.31 20.72
C ASN A 161 8.37 -4.96 21.41
N GLN A 162 8.69 -3.83 20.73
CA GLN A 162 8.53 -2.48 21.28
C GLN A 162 7.09 -2.02 21.49
N PHE A 163 6.10 -2.81 21.10
CA PHE A 163 4.69 -2.46 21.20
C PHE A 163 4.02 -3.16 22.37
N GLY A 164 3.13 -2.41 23.04
CA GLY A 164 2.29 -2.93 24.10
C GLY A 164 2.98 -3.16 25.44
N MET A 165 2.21 -3.62 26.41
CA MET A 165 2.58 -3.85 27.81
C MET A 165 2.71 -5.35 28.10
N SER A 166 3.50 -5.69 29.11
CA SER A 166 3.54 -7.06 29.61
C SER A 166 2.23 -7.46 30.29
N GLU A 167 1.98 -8.77 30.40
CA GLU A 167 0.84 -9.30 31.15
C GLU A 167 0.80 -8.72 32.57
N LYS A 168 1.96 -8.64 33.25
CA LYS A 168 2.08 -8.08 34.61
C LYS A 168 1.66 -6.61 34.69
N ASP A 169 1.98 -5.81 33.70
CA ASP A 169 1.57 -4.40 33.67
C ASP A 169 0.06 -4.29 33.47
N ILE A 170 -0.51 -5.12 32.62
CA ILE A 170 -1.97 -5.17 32.40
C ILE A 170 -2.67 -5.70 33.68
N GLU A 171 -2.18 -6.76 34.30
CA GLU A 171 -2.69 -7.26 35.58
C GLU A 171 -2.66 -6.17 36.66
N TYR A 172 -1.55 -5.39 36.75
CA TYR A 172 -1.46 -4.27 37.67
C TYR A 172 -2.54 -3.21 37.40
N ILE A 173 -2.75 -2.84 36.14
CA ILE A 173 -3.77 -1.85 35.76
C ILE A 173 -5.16 -2.35 36.12
N ILE A 174 -5.50 -3.58 35.75
CA ILE A 174 -6.82 -4.18 36.00
C ILE A 174 -7.08 -4.37 37.50
N SER A 175 -6.09 -4.78 38.29
CA SER A 175 -6.22 -4.92 39.74
C SER A 175 -6.31 -3.58 40.50
N HIS A 176 -6.03 -2.45 39.87
CA HIS A 176 -6.06 -1.11 40.47
C HIS A 176 -6.86 -0.11 39.64
N GLN A 177 -7.97 -0.56 39.07
CA GLN A 177 -8.83 0.28 38.19
C GLN A 177 -9.33 1.55 38.90
N GLU A 178 -9.53 1.51 40.23
CA GLU A 178 -9.94 2.64 41.03
C GLU A 178 -8.96 3.83 40.98
N ARG A 179 -7.71 3.59 40.61
CA ARG A 179 -6.70 4.65 40.43
C ARG A 179 -6.85 5.43 39.14
N PHE A 180 -7.71 4.95 38.23
CA PHE A 180 -7.95 5.53 36.91
C PHE A 180 -9.44 5.79 36.68
N PRO A 181 -10.08 6.65 37.52
CA PRO A 181 -11.53 6.79 37.54
C PRO A 181 -12.13 7.35 36.24
N ASN A 182 -11.33 8.01 35.42
CA ASN A 182 -11.75 8.61 34.17
C ASN A 182 -11.67 7.66 32.97
N LEU A 183 -11.24 6.40 33.21
CA LEU A 183 -11.10 5.37 32.17
C LEU A 183 -12.06 4.19 32.41
N GLU A 184 -12.54 3.63 31.31
CA GLU A 184 -13.17 2.33 31.24
C GLU A 184 -12.23 1.39 30.51
N PHE A 185 -11.66 0.40 31.22
CA PHE A 185 -10.81 -0.63 30.58
C PHE A 185 -11.67 -1.58 29.78
N TYR A 186 -11.97 -1.15 28.56
CA TYR A 186 -12.97 -1.73 27.68
C TYR A 186 -12.53 -3.07 27.08
N GLY A 187 -11.22 -3.30 26.97
CA GLY A 187 -10.75 -4.54 26.38
C GLY A 187 -9.23 -4.64 26.24
N ILE A 188 -8.84 -5.63 25.46
CA ILE A 188 -7.44 -5.94 25.14
C ILE A 188 -7.22 -5.82 23.64
N HIS A 189 -6.09 -5.26 23.24
CA HIS A 189 -5.60 -5.27 21.85
C HIS A 189 -4.39 -6.18 21.71
N TYR A 190 -4.35 -7.02 20.68
CA TYR A 190 -3.22 -7.91 20.41
C TYR A 190 -2.90 -8.03 18.93
N TYR A 191 -1.60 -7.86 18.62
CA TYR A 191 -1.07 -8.03 17.28
C TYR A 191 0.34 -8.60 17.33
N SER A 192 0.57 -9.80 16.77
CA SER A 192 1.83 -10.53 16.87
C SER A 192 2.66 -10.57 15.58
N GLY A 193 2.27 -9.79 14.56
CA GLY A 193 3.04 -9.64 13.32
C GLY A 193 2.21 -9.77 12.05
N THR A 194 2.85 -9.45 10.93
CA THR A 194 2.25 -9.44 9.58
C THR A 194 2.68 -10.65 8.75
N GLN A 195 1.99 -10.89 7.63
CA GLN A 195 2.32 -11.90 6.63
C GLN A 195 2.38 -13.33 7.20
N LYS A 196 1.47 -13.65 8.10
CA LYS A 196 1.33 -15.00 8.65
C LYS A 196 0.69 -15.92 7.60
N LYS A 197 1.43 -16.98 7.25
CA LYS A 197 1.03 -18.00 6.25
C LYS A 197 0.57 -19.32 6.86
N LYS A 198 0.71 -19.48 8.18
CA LYS A 198 0.45 -20.74 8.87
C LYS A 198 -0.65 -20.55 9.90
N VAL A 199 -1.70 -21.34 9.80
CA VAL A 199 -2.82 -21.39 10.75
C VAL A 199 -2.36 -21.56 12.19
N LYS A 200 -1.36 -22.42 12.43
CA LYS A 200 -0.76 -22.63 13.77
C LYS A 200 -0.26 -21.37 14.47
N GLN A 201 0.05 -20.30 13.72
CA GLN A 201 0.46 -19.04 14.33
C GLN A 201 -0.75 -18.34 14.97
N ILE A 202 -1.91 -18.44 14.33
CA ILE A 202 -3.18 -17.90 14.84
C ILE A 202 -3.70 -18.75 16.00
N GLU A 203 -3.62 -20.08 15.90
CA GLU A 203 -3.98 -20.99 17.02
C GLU A 203 -3.17 -20.66 18.29
N LYS A 204 -1.85 -20.43 18.13
CA LYS A 204 -0.99 -20.03 19.24
C LYS A 204 -1.41 -18.70 19.85
N ASP A 205 -1.75 -17.70 19.02
CA ASP A 205 -2.21 -16.39 19.50
C ASP A 205 -3.54 -16.54 20.26
N MET A 206 -4.49 -17.32 19.73
CA MET A 206 -5.79 -17.53 20.39
C MET A 206 -5.63 -18.27 21.71
N PHE A 207 -4.80 -19.31 21.76
CA PHE A 207 -4.50 -20.02 22.99
C PHE A 207 -3.91 -19.08 24.07
N HIS A 208 -2.92 -18.29 23.70
CA HIS A 208 -2.29 -17.31 24.59
C HIS A 208 -3.30 -16.27 25.11
N LEU A 209 -4.16 -15.73 24.23
CA LEU A 209 -5.20 -14.79 24.64
C LEU A 209 -6.24 -15.43 25.57
N THR A 210 -6.67 -16.66 25.26
CA THR A 210 -7.64 -17.41 26.10
C THR A 210 -7.07 -17.60 27.50
N ASP A 211 -5.84 -18.09 27.62
CA ASP A 211 -5.17 -18.33 28.92
C ASP A 211 -5.03 -17.04 29.73
N PHE A 212 -4.57 -15.97 29.09
CA PHE A 212 -4.39 -14.67 29.73
C PHE A 212 -5.72 -14.06 30.18
N LEU A 213 -6.74 -14.05 29.33
CA LEU A 213 -8.05 -13.46 29.63
C LEU A 213 -8.78 -14.25 30.73
N SER A 214 -8.75 -15.59 30.67
CA SER A 214 -9.30 -16.43 31.74
C SER A 214 -8.62 -16.18 33.08
N SER A 215 -7.30 -15.97 33.09
CA SER A 215 -6.56 -15.59 34.29
C SER A 215 -6.99 -14.23 34.86
N LEU A 216 -7.27 -13.25 33.99
CA LEU A 216 -7.76 -11.93 34.42
C LEU A 216 -9.19 -12.01 34.98
N GLU A 217 -10.05 -12.83 34.39
CA GLU A 217 -11.41 -13.08 34.88
C GLU A 217 -11.37 -13.76 36.24
N GLU A 218 -10.61 -14.85 36.38
CA GLU A 218 -10.52 -15.61 37.64
C GLU A 218 -9.96 -14.79 38.79
N LYS A 219 -8.90 -14.00 38.56
CA LYS A 219 -8.21 -13.24 39.61
C LYS A 219 -8.93 -11.94 39.98
N TYR A 220 -9.50 -11.25 39.00
CA TYR A 220 -9.95 -9.88 39.14
C TYR A 220 -11.42 -9.65 38.72
N GLY A 221 -12.11 -10.68 38.22
CA GLY A 221 -13.46 -10.54 37.66
C GLY A 221 -13.49 -9.64 36.41
N TYR A 222 -12.39 -9.54 35.69
CA TYR A 222 -12.31 -8.70 34.51
C TYR A 222 -13.00 -9.36 33.33
N ASP A 223 -14.03 -8.71 32.81
CA ASP A 223 -14.81 -9.14 31.64
C ASP A 223 -14.62 -8.11 30.51
N PRO A 224 -13.71 -8.37 29.53
CA PRO A 224 -13.47 -7.45 28.42
C PRO A 224 -14.72 -7.32 27.54
N LYS A 225 -14.98 -6.13 27.02
CA LYS A 225 -16.06 -5.86 26.07
C LYS A 225 -15.56 -5.88 24.60
N LEU A 226 -14.25 -5.95 24.42
CA LEU A 226 -13.60 -6.07 23.11
C LEU A 226 -12.23 -6.73 23.25
N VAL A 227 -11.98 -7.74 22.46
CA VAL A 227 -10.63 -8.24 22.17
C VAL A 227 -10.30 -7.87 20.73
N GLU A 228 -9.63 -6.74 20.52
CA GLU A 228 -9.25 -6.29 19.18
C GLU A 228 -7.99 -7.06 18.75
N TYR A 229 -8.13 -7.93 17.76
CA TYR A 229 -7.08 -8.81 17.29
C TYR A 229 -6.70 -8.57 15.84
N GLY A 230 -5.41 -8.33 15.60
CA GLY A 230 -4.83 -8.28 14.26
C GLY A 230 -4.25 -9.63 13.84
N PRO A 231 -4.93 -10.45 13.02
CA PRO A 231 -4.42 -11.75 12.60
C PRO A 231 -3.17 -11.66 11.73
N GLY A 232 -2.95 -10.52 11.07
CA GLY A 232 -1.78 -10.31 10.22
C GLY A 232 -1.67 -11.29 9.06
N LEU A 233 -2.80 -11.68 8.47
CA LEU A 233 -2.85 -12.67 7.38
C LEU A 233 -1.98 -12.26 6.20
N ALA A 234 -1.35 -13.26 5.59
CA ALA A 234 -0.49 -13.07 4.44
C ALA A 234 -1.27 -12.62 3.20
N THR A 235 -0.66 -11.71 2.47
CA THR A 235 -1.05 -11.31 1.12
C THR A 235 0.03 -11.79 0.16
N GLU A 236 -0.36 -12.49 -0.89
CA GLU A 236 0.56 -12.92 -1.93
C GLU A 236 0.77 -11.80 -2.94
N TYR A 237 2.01 -11.35 -3.10
CA TYR A 237 2.38 -10.28 -4.03
C TYR A 237 2.97 -10.79 -5.34
N PHE A 238 3.63 -11.97 -5.32
CA PHE A 238 4.52 -12.39 -6.39
C PHE A 238 4.18 -13.77 -6.98
N LYS A 239 3.31 -14.56 -6.34
CA LYS A 239 2.99 -15.92 -6.76
C LYS A 239 1.49 -16.13 -6.91
N ALA A 240 1.05 -16.46 -8.13
CA ALA A 240 -0.29 -16.94 -8.37
C ALA A 240 -0.46 -18.42 -7.91
N PRO A 241 -1.68 -18.86 -7.64
CA PRO A 241 -2.93 -18.10 -7.65
C PRO A 241 -3.07 -17.24 -6.37
N TYR A 242 -3.30 -15.94 -6.53
CA TYR A 242 -3.28 -14.98 -5.42
C TYR A 242 -4.46 -15.15 -4.46
N ASP A 243 -5.65 -14.81 -4.93
CA ASP A 243 -6.85 -14.75 -4.09
C ASP A 243 -7.28 -16.13 -3.60
N GLN A 244 -7.10 -17.18 -4.41
CA GLN A 244 -7.42 -18.56 -4.00
C GLN A 244 -6.59 -18.98 -2.79
N THR A 245 -5.28 -18.72 -2.79
CA THR A 245 -4.37 -19.03 -1.67
C THR A 245 -4.74 -18.24 -0.42
N GLU A 246 -5.04 -16.95 -0.58
CA GLU A 246 -5.39 -16.06 0.51
C GLU A 246 -6.74 -16.42 1.15
N TYR A 247 -7.74 -16.77 0.33
CA TYR A 247 -9.06 -17.16 0.84
C TYR A 247 -9.05 -18.55 1.47
N ALA A 248 -8.25 -19.49 0.98
CA ALA A 248 -8.08 -20.78 1.65
C ALA A 248 -7.50 -20.62 3.06
N LEU A 249 -6.49 -19.75 3.23
CA LEU A 249 -5.96 -19.41 4.54
C LEU A 249 -7.00 -18.72 5.43
N LEU A 250 -7.77 -17.77 4.87
CA LEU A 250 -8.82 -17.06 5.61
C LEU A 250 -9.92 -18.00 6.09
N GLU A 251 -10.33 -18.97 5.27
CA GLU A 251 -11.34 -19.99 5.61
C GLU A 251 -10.91 -20.80 6.84
N GLU A 252 -9.70 -21.38 6.82
CA GLU A 252 -9.19 -22.14 7.95
C GLU A 252 -9.06 -21.28 9.23
N VAL A 253 -8.54 -20.05 9.10
CA VAL A 253 -8.36 -19.13 10.22
C VAL A 253 -9.70 -18.65 10.78
N SER A 254 -10.70 -18.45 9.95
CA SER A 254 -12.01 -17.95 10.39
C SER A 254 -12.71 -18.89 11.36
N GLU A 255 -12.54 -20.20 11.22
CA GLU A 255 -13.13 -21.19 12.14
C GLU A 255 -12.49 -21.09 13.54
N ILE A 256 -11.18 -20.88 13.62
CA ILE A 256 -10.49 -20.66 14.91
C ILE A 256 -10.96 -19.37 15.57
N LEU A 257 -11.09 -18.30 14.78
CA LEU A 257 -11.55 -16.99 15.28
C LEU A 257 -13.00 -17.04 15.78
N LYS A 258 -13.87 -17.75 15.08
CA LYS A 258 -15.26 -17.98 15.52
C LYS A 258 -15.31 -18.77 16.83
N GLY A 259 -14.51 -19.84 16.95
CA GLY A 259 -14.41 -20.61 18.20
C GLY A 259 -13.95 -19.75 19.38
N PHE A 260 -12.98 -18.85 19.18
CA PHE A 260 -12.58 -17.89 20.21
C PHE A 260 -13.71 -16.88 20.55
N ALA A 261 -14.44 -16.44 19.53
CA ALA A 261 -15.54 -15.46 19.68
C ALA A 261 -16.75 -16.03 20.44
N GLU A 262 -16.87 -17.34 20.64
CA GLU A 262 -17.87 -17.96 21.51
C GLU A 262 -17.62 -17.66 23.00
N SER A 263 -16.36 -17.43 23.38
CA SER A 263 -15.94 -17.18 24.76
C SER A 263 -15.64 -15.72 25.06
N PHE A 264 -15.13 -14.97 24.07
CA PHE A 264 -14.68 -13.58 24.25
C PHE A 264 -15.18 -12.68 23.12
N PRO A 265 -15.54 -11.41 23.39
CA PRO A 265 -16.04 -10.47 22.39
C PRO A 265 -14.92 -10.04 21.43
N LEU A 266 -14.75 -10.78 20.33
CA LEU A 266 -13.67 -10.60 19.35
C LEU A 266 -14.02 -9.52 18.33
N GLY A 267 -13.07 -8.61 18.07
CA GLY A 267 -13.00 -7.73 16.90
C GLY A 267 -11.76 -8.02 16.08
N ILE A 268 -11.84 -7.87 14.76
CA ILE A 268 -10.72 -8.18 13.84
C ILE A 268 -10.22 -6.92 13.16
N GLU A 269 -8.92 -6.64 13.33
CA GLU A 269 -8.22 -5.52 12.69
C GLU A 269 -7.45 -6.00 11.47
N MET A 270 -7.73 -5.43 10.29
CA MET A 270 -7.02 -5.72 9.04
C MET A 270 -6.71 -4.45 8.27
N GLY A 271 -5.52 -4.41 7.66
CA GLY A 271 -5.10 -3.36 6.72
C GLY A 271 -4.65 -3.97 5.40
N ARG A 272 -3.45 -4.55 5.38
CA ARG A 272 -2.79 -5.12 4.20
C ARG A 272 -3.67 -6.11 3.44
N PHE A 273 -4.27 -7.06 4.15
CA PHE A 273 -5.07 -8.12 3.57
C PHE A 273 -6.29 -7.58 2.80
N LEU A 274 -6.86 -6.47 3.27
CA LEU A 274 -8.00 -5.82 2.60
C LEU A 274 -7.54 -4.97 1.42
N ALA A 275 -6.49 -4.15 1.61
CA ALA A 275 -6.11 -3.10 0.67
C ALA A 275 -5.19 -3.56 -0.47
N ALA A 276 -4.28 -4.51 -0.25
CA ALA A 276 -3.25 -4.84 -1.24
C ALA A 276 -3.82 -5.24 -2.62
N PRO A 277 -4.86 -6.09 -2.74
CA PRO A 277 -5.36 -6.53 -4.04
C PRO A 277 -5.96 -5.42 -4.90
N CYS A 278 -6.43 -4.32 -4.31
CA CYS A 278 -7.15 -3.27 -5.05
C CYS A 278 -6.24 -2.26 -5.75
N GLY A 279 -4.94 -2.23 -5.45
CA GLY A 279 -4.04 -1.21 -6.00
C GLY A 279 -3.34 -1.63 -7.29
N THR A 280 -3.27 -0.69 -8.21
CA THR A 280 -2.46 -0.73 -9.42
C THR A 280 -1.64 0.54 -9.52
N TYR A 281 -0.33 0.40 -9.71
CA TYR A 281 0.57 1.51 -10.00
C TYR A 281 0.88 1.52 -11.49
N VAL A 282 0.73 2.66 -12.15
CA VAL A 282 0.99 2.84 -13.59
C VAL A 282 2.13 3.82 -13.77
N THR A 283 3.11 3.45 -14.60
CA THR A 283 4.28 4.26 -14.95
C THR A 283 4.58 4.09 -16.44
N GLN A 284 5.12 5.12 -17.09
CA GLN A 284 5.40 5.11 -18.52
C GLN A 284 6.89 4.84 -18.79
N VAL A 285 7.16 4.03 -19.80
CA VAL A 285 8.51 3.79 -20.32
C VAL A 285 8.96 5.04 -21.06
N LYS A 286 10.01 5.70 -20.56
CA LYS A 286 10.59 6.93 -21.12
C LYS A 286 11.85 6.70 -21.93
N ASP A 287 12.55 5.59 -21.69
CA ASP A 287 13.77 5.24 -22.42
C ASP A 287 14.00 3.74 -22.39
N LEU A 288 14.60 3.22 -23.45
CA LEU A 288 15.00 1.81 -23.58
C LEU A 288 16.50 1.76 -23.92
N LYS A 289 17.24 0.96 -23.18
CA LYS A 289 18.69 0.82 -23.33
C LYS A 289 19.11 -0.63 -23.32
N TYR A 290 20.07 -0.97 -24.17
CA TYR A 290 20.76 -2.26 -24.11
C TYR A 290 22.22 -2.04 -23.71
N SER A 291 22.63 -2.66 -22.62
CA SER A 291 24.02 -2.58 -22.13
C SER A 291 24.36 -3.82 -21.32
N ASN A 292 25.55 -4.36 -21.53
CA ASN A 292 26.05 -5.53 -20.79
C ASN A 292 25.05 -6.70 -20.79
N GLU A 293 24.55 -7.06 -21.98
CA GLU A 293 23.60 -8.16 -22.19
C GLU A 293 22.26 -7.99 -21.44
N THR A 294 21.90 -6.75 -21.06
CA THR A 294 20.65 -6.44 -20.33
C THR A 294 19.85 -5.38 -21.07
N ASN A 295 18.55 -5.64 -21.26
CA ASN A 295 17.59 -4.63 -21.72
C ASN A 295 17.11 -3.85 -20.49
N TYR A 296 17.31 -2.54 -20.49
CA TYR A 296 16.83 -1.64 -19.46
C TYR A 296 15.60 -0.87 -19.95
N ALA A 297 14.50 -0.94 -19.20
CA ALA A 297 13.35 -0.06 -19.39
C ALA A 297 13.36 1.01 -18.29
N ILE A 298 13.54 2.26 -18.66
CA ILE A 298 13.57 3.40 -17.74
C ILE A 298 12.20 4.04 -17.70
N CYS A 299 11.59 4.08 -16.52
CA CYS A 299 10.24 4.61 -16.30
C CYS A 299 10.27 5.98 -15.62
N ASP A 300 9.20 6.75 -15.76
CA ASP A 300 9.02 8.05 -15.10
C ASP A 300 8.76 7.96 -13.59
N GLY A 301 8.32 6.80 -13.10
CA GLY A 301 8.23 6.45 -11.68
C GLY A 301 9.44 5.68 -11.17
N GLY A 302 9.32 5.05 -9.99
CA GLY A 302 10.41 4.26 -9.40
C GLY A 302 10.11 3.82 -7.97
N ILE A 303 11.15 3.37 -7.25
CA ILE A 303 11.05 2.90 -5.85
C ILE A 303 10.61 3.99 -4.86
N HIS A 304 10.66 5.24 -5.24
CA HIS A 304 10.15 6.35 -4.43
C HIS A 304 8.62 6.40 -4.41
N HIS A 305 7.97 5.69 -5.33
CA HIS A 305 6.51 5.55 -5.39
C HIS A 305 6.07 4.13 -5.07
N LEU A 306 6.67 3.11 -5.71
CA LEU A 306 6.23 1.72 -5.61
C LEU A 306 7.09 0.92 -4.64
N LYS A 307 6.42 0.30 -3.67
CA LYS A 307 7.06 -0.58 -2.70
C LYS A 307 6.19 -1.80 -2.42
N TYR A 308 6.80 -2.97 -2.40
CA TYR A 308 6.16 -4.23 -1.99
C TYR A 308 6.81 -4.78 -0.73
N TYR A 309 5.99 -5.28 0.17
CA TYR A 309 6.50 -6.01 1.33
C TYR A 309 7.24 -7.28 0.90
N GLY A 310 8.44 -7.46 1.44
CA GLY A 310 9.26 -8.64 1.14
C GLY A 310 9.96 -8.60 -0.21
N GLN A 311 9.87 -7.51 -1.01
CA GLN A 311 10.69 -7.33 -2.19
C GLN A 311 12.16 -7.22 -1.79
N THR A 312 12.96 -8.19 -2.23
CA THR A 312 14.39 -8.24 -1.92
C THR A 312 15.18 -7.98 -3.20
N MET A 313 15.97 -6.90 -3.22
CA MET A 313 16.86 -6.52 -4.33
C MET A 313 16.15 -6.55 -5.71
N ALA A 314 14.86 -6.27 -5.76
CA ALA A 314 14.03 -6.34 -6.98
C ALA A 314 14.00 -7.70 -7.70
N MET A 315 14.26 -8.79 -6.97
CA MET A 315 14.35 -10.15 -7.54
C MET A 315 12.99 -10.81 -7.76
N GLN A 316 11.93 -10.28 -7.13
CA GLN A 316 10.59 -10.84 -7.23
C GLN A 316 9.75 -10.03 -8.20
N VAL A 317 8.97 -10.71 -9.03
CA VAL A 317 8.14 -10.09 -10.08
C VAL A 317 6.69 -10.04 -9.62
N PRO A 318 6.12 -8.85 -9.36
CA PRO A 318 4.70 -8.70 -9.10
C PRO A 318 3.89 -8.89 -10.40
N PRO A 319 2.55 -8.94 -10.34
CA PRO A 319 1.74 -8.88 -11.55
C PRO A 319 2.03 -7.61 -12.33
N ILE A 320 2.48 -7.75 -13.59
CA ILE A 320 2.78 -6.63 -14.49
C ILE A 320 1.95 -6.77 -15.75
N TRP A 321 1.36 -5.66 -16.21
CA TRP A 321 0.74 -5.57 -17.53
C TRP A 321 1.46 -4.54 -18.39
N VAL A 322 1.51 -4.79 -19.68
CA VAL A 322 1.95 -3.82 -20.67
C VAL A 322 0.72 -3.22 -21.35
N LEU A 323 0.58 -1.90 -21.28
CA LEU A 323 -0.45 -1.15 -21.96
C LEU A 323 0.23 -0.31 -23.05
N PRO A 324 -0.10 -0.55 -24.33
CA PRO A 324 0.51 0.19 -25.43
C PRO A 324 0.25 1.69 -25.31
N GLY A 325 1.31 2.50 -25.38
CA GLY A 325 1.20 3.94 -25.53
C GLY A 325 0.66 4.33 -26.91
N ILE A 326 0.21 5.58 -27.05
CA ILE A 326 -0.19 6.14 -28.34
C ILE A 326 0.99 6.95 -28.87
N GLY A 327 1.86 6.35 -29.66
CA GLY A 327 2.91 7.01 -30.42
C GLY A 327 2.77 6.58 -31.87
N GLU A 328 3.33 7.35 -32.83
CA GLU A 328 3.50 6.88 -34.21
C GLU A 328 4.31 5.59 -34.19
N ARG A 329 3.61 4.47 -34.22
CA ARG A 329 4.22 3.18 -34.52
C ARG A 329 4.38 3.15 -36.02
N ASP A 330 5.61 3.17 -36.50
CA ASP A 330 5.90 2.89 -37.88
C ASP A 330 5.00 1.70 -38.35
N GLY A 331 4.30 1.89 -39.46
CA GLY A 331 3.19 1.05 -39.92
C GLY A 331 3.50 -0.42 -40.23
N SER A 332 4.65 -0.95 -39.78
CA SER A 332 5.10 -2.32 -40.01
C SER A 332 4.63 -3.35 -38.97
N VAL A 333 4.08 -2.93 -37.82
CA VAL A 333 3.59 -3.85 -36.78
C VAL A 333 2.07 -3.70 -36.58
N ARG A 334 1.29 -4.15 -37.58
CA ARG A 334 -0.13 -4.42 -37.43
C ARG A 334 -0.35 -5.75 -36.69
N GLY A 335 -0.52 -5.68 -35.38
CA GLY A 335 -0.99 -6.79 -34.56
C GLY A 335 -1.68 -6.26 -33.34
N MET A 336 -3.03 -6.38 -33.28
CA MET A 336 -3.76 -6.20 -32.03
C MET A 336 -3.19 -7.20 -31.01
N ARG A 337 -2.35 -6.76 -30.09
CA ARG A 337 -1.92 -7.60 -28.97
C ARG A 337 -2.87 -7.37 -27.80
N ARG A 338 -3.52 -8.45 -27.36
CA ARG A 338 -4.26 -8.49 -26.10
C ARG A 338 -3.29 -8.15 -24.97
N ALA A 339 -3.74 -7.39 -23.98
CA ALA A 339 -3.04 -7.27 -22.71
C ALA A 339 -2.76 -8.69 -22.19
N ALA A 340 -1.50 -9.10 -22.24
CA ALA A 340 -1.11 -10.42 -21.75
C ALA A 340 -0.84 -10.31 -20.26
N TYR A 341 -1.62 -11.02 -19.47
CA TYR A 341 -1.30 -11.31 -18.08
C TYR A 341 -0.15 -12.32 -18.09
N VAL A 342 1.02 -11.94 -17.58
CA VAL A 342 2.13 -12.87 -17.42
C VAL A 342 1.96 -13.60 -16.09
N ASP A 343 1.52 -14.83 -16.18
CA ASP A 343 1.53 -15.76 -15.04
C ASP A 343 2.93 -16.37 -14.90
N ASN A 344 3.62 -16.03 -13.82
CA ASN A 344 4.98 -16.49 -13.52
C ASN A 344 5.07 -17.97 -13.10
N SER A 345 4.02 -18.78 -13.22
CA SER A 345 4.07 -20.21 -12.85
C SER A 345 4.97 -21.06 -13.76
N THR A 346 5.42 -20.51 -14.92
CA THR A 346 6.18 -21.26 -15.95
C THR A 346 7.68 -20.96 -16.02
N VAL A 347 8.23 -20.11 -15.15
CA VAL A 347 9.63 -19.63 -15.22
C VAL A 347 10.68 -20.71 -14.90
N ASN A 348 10.32 -21.85 -14.32
CA ASN A 348 11.30 -22.84 -13.87
C ASN A 348 11.80 -23.83 -14.95
N ASP A 349 11.22 -23.87 -16.16
CA ASP A 349 11.56 -24.93 -17.14
C ASP A 349 12.46 -24.51 -18.32
N ARG A 350 12.91 -23.25 -18.41
CA ARG A 350 13.59 -22.75 -19.63
C ARG A 350 15.06 -22.34 -19.49
N LYS A 351 15.85 -22.98 -18.63
CA LYS A 351 17.33 -22.78 -18.61
C LYS A 351 18.10 -23.39 -19.80
N GLN A 352 17.43 -23.92 -20.80
CA GLN A 352 18.13 -24.64 -21.92
C GLN A 352 18.15 -23.93 -23.28
N SER A 353 17.50 -22.78 -23.48
CA SER A 353 17.45 -22.12 -24.80
C SER A 353 18.50 -21.01 -25.05
N GLY A 354 19.29 -20.63 -24.05
CA GLY A 354 20.32 -19.57 -24.19
C GLY A 354 21.57 -19.91 -24.97
N ALA A 355 21.72 -21.12 -25.50
CA ALA A 355 22.97 -21.58 -26.14
C ALA A 355 23.07 -21.31 -27.65
N VAL A 356 22.00 -20.93 -28.34
CA VAL A 356 21.99 -20.82 -29.82
C VAL A 356 22.32 -19.43 -30.33
N ALA A 357 22.27 -18.39 -29.51
CA ALA A 357 22.57 -17.00 -29.93
C ALA A 357 24.08 -16.63 -29.94
N LYS A 358 24.95 -17.47 -29.37
CA LYS A 358 26.39 -17.16 -29.20
C LYS A 358 27.27 -17.32 -30.44
N GLU A 359 26.79 -17.85 -31.56
CA GLU A 359 27.64 -18.22 -32.71
C GLU A 359 27.70 -17.22 -33.88
N ARG A 360 27.05 -16.04 -33.77
CA ARG A 360 26.94 -15.10 -34.92
C ARG A 360 27.73 -13.80 -34.87
N LEU A 361 28.52 -13.53 -33.85
CA LEU A 361 29.28 -12.27 -33.74
C LEU A 361 30.76 -12.47 -33.47
N THR A 362 31.48 -13.14 -34.38
CA THR A 362 32.94 -13.02 -34.50
C THR A 362 33.32 -12.72 -35.93
N GLY A 363 33.32 -11.46 -36.28
CA GLY A 363 33.82 -10.98 -37.58
C GLY A 363 33.97 -9.46 -37.55
N SER A 364 35.18 -9.00 -37.49
CA SER A 364 35.61 -7.60 -37.53
C SER A 364 35.18 -6.91 -38.81
N GLN A 365 34.07 -6.17 -38.78
CA GLN A 365 33.77 -5.06 -39.69
C GLN A 365 32.97 -4.02 -38.92
N GLU A 366 33.36 -2.74 -38.96
CA GLU A 366 32.61 -1.63 -38.43
C GLU A 366 31.21 -1.61 -39.08
N ALA A 367 30.16 -1.89 -38.28
CA ALA A 367 28.80 -1.85 -38.75
C ALA A 367 28.40 -0.39 -39.06
N THR A 368 27.78 -0.16 -40.21
CA THR A 368 27.22 1.15 -40.57
C THR A 368 26.06 1.52 -39.64
N GLU A 369 25.81 2.82 -39.48
CA GLU A 369 24.65 3.32 -38.65
C GLU A 369 23.33 2.63 -39.04
N GLU A 370 23.08 2.39 -40.33
CA GLU A 370 21.94 1.66 -40.85
C GLU A 370 21.88 0.20 -40.39
N GLN A 371 23.06 -0.46 -40.28
CA GLN A 371 23.14 -1.84 -39.77
C GLN A 371 22.94 -1.90 -38.26
N VAL A 372 23.40 -0.89 -37.52
CA VAL A 372 23.13 -0.75 -36.07
C VAL A 372 21.66 -0.49 -35.84
N LEU A 373 21.02 0.40 -36.63
CA LEU A 373 19.59 0.66 -36.57
C LEU A 373 18.77 -0.59 -36.96
N SER A 374 19.18 -1.33 -38.02
CA SER A 374 18.48 -2.56 -38.44
C SER A 374 18.62 -3.71 -37.44
N VAL A 375 19.72 -3.76 -36.67
CA VAL A 375 19.88 -4.72 -35.56
C VAL A 375 19.00 -4.31 -34.35
N MET A 376 18.77 -3.01 -34.14
CA MET A 376 17.84 -2.53 -33.13
C MET A 376 16.38 -2.81 -33.51
N ASP A 377 16.03 -2.84 -34.80
CA ASP A 377 14.69 -3.17 -35.30
C ASP A 377 14.38 -4.69 -35.38
N ALA A 378 15.43 -5.53 -35.36
CA ALA A 378 15.29 -6.99 -35.50
C ALA A 378 15.01 -7.70 -34.16
N VAL A 379 14.48 -7.02 -33.14
CA VAL A 379 14.40 -7.55 -31.79
C VAL A 379 13.00 -8.00 -31.40
N VAL A 380 12.81 -9.29 -31.48
CA VAL A 380 12.33 -10.19 -30.42
C VAL A 380 10.91 -9.94 -29.92
N ASP A 381 10.04 -10.90 -30.14
CA ASP A 381 8.65 -10.88 -29.72
C ASP A 381 8.43 -10.86 -28.19
N GLU A 382 9.41 -11.31 -27.40
CA GLU A 382 9.42 -11.26 -25.92
C GLU A 382 10.85 -11.09 -25.42
N ASN A 383 11.05 -10.27 -24.38
CA ASN A 383 12.38 -9.97 -23.83
C ASN A 383 12.36 -9.93 -22.31
N ASP A 384 13.50 -10.24 -21.73
CA ASP A 384 13.77 -9.99 -20.32
C ASP A 384 14.23 -8.54 -20.14
N TYR A 385 13.53 -7.81 -19.28
CA TYR A 385 13.83 -6.42 -18.98
C TYR A 385 14.19 -6.21 -17.52
N CYS A 386 15.24 -5.42 -17.29
CA CYS A 386 15.47 -4.77 -16.00
C CYS A 386 14.65 -3.46 -15.98
N ILE A 387 13.58 -3.43 -15.20
CA ILE A 387 12.70 -2.25 -15.10
C ILE A 387 13.25 -1.33 -14.03
N CYS A 388 13.68 -0.13 -14.45
CA CYS A 388 14.28 0.90 -13.63
C CYS A 388 13.36 2.11 -13.49
N GLY A 389 13.52 2.84 -12.40
CA GLY A 389 12.82 4.10 -12.20
C GLY A 389 13.63 5.31 -12.65
N SER A 390 13.13 6.49 -12.24
CA SER A 390 13.64 7.81 -12.65
C SER A 390 14.67 8.42 -11.70
N LEU A 391 15.05 7.70 -10.63
CA LEU A 391 16.00 8.21 -9.65
C LEU A 391 17.45 7.96 -10.08
N CYS A 392 18.32 8.94 -9.87
CA CYS A 392 19.76 8.82 -10.11
C CYS A 392 20.43 8.00 -9.01
N THR A 393 20.07 6.72 -8.90
CA THR A 393 20.69 5.74 -8.00
C THR A 393 20.59 4.33 -8.60
N VAL A 394 21.63 3.53 -8.42
CA VAL A 394 21.66 2.13 -8.84
C VAL A 394 20.64 1.25 -8.11
N ALA A 395 20.07 1.76 -7.03
CA ALA A 395 19.04 1.06 -6.24
C ALA A 395 17.63 1.19 -6.85
N ASP A 396 17.42 2.12 -7.82
CA ASP A 396 16.11 2.37 -8.40
C ASP A 396 15.76 1.33 -9.47
N ILE A 397 15.62 0.10 -9.02
CA ILE A 397 15.19 -1.04 -9.82
C ILE A 397 13.87 -1.54 -9.25
N LEU A 398 12.82 -1.51 -10.06
CA LEU A 398 11.49 -2.04 -9.70
C LEU A 398 11.47 -3.57 -9.82
N VAL A 399 12.02 -4.11 -10.92
CA VAL A 399 12.17 -5.55 -11.16
C VAL A 399 13.45 -5.77 -11.95
N ARG A 400 14.30 -6.71 -11.50
CA ARG A 400 15.57 -7.02 -12.17
C ARG A 400 15.43 -7.76 -13.47
N GLU A 401 14.49 -8.67 -13.53
CA GLU A 401 14.27 -9.55 -14.67
C GLU A 401 12.76 -9.78 -14.81
N ALA A 402 12.15 -9.05 -15.72
CA ALA A 402 10.74 -9.19 -16.05
C ALA A 402 10.62 -9.67 -17.49
N HIS A 403 10.00 -10.83 -17.68
CA HIS A 403 9.70 -11.36 -19.00
C HIS A 403 8.42 -10.71 -19.54
N LEU A 404 8.56 -9.85 -20.53
CA LEU A 404 7.47 -9.01 -21.06
C LEU A 404 7.46 -9.05 -22.59
N PRO A 405 6.30 -8.75 -23.22
CA PRO A 405 6.25 -8.42 -24.64
C PRO A 405 7.23 -7.30 -24.98
N ALA A 406 7.65 -7.21 -26.25
CA ALA A 406 8.53 -6.14 -26.72
C ALA A 406 7.98 -4.76 -26.31
N LEU A 407 8.75 -4.01 -25.53
CA LEU A 407 8.40 -2.69 -25.05
C LEU A 407 8.82 -1.62 -26.05
N HIS A 408 8.07 -0.51 -26.06
CA HIS A 408 8.40 0.70 -26.81
C HIS A 408 8.40 1.90 -25.85
N VAL A 409 9.17 2.91 -26.18
CA VAL A 409 9.09 4.20 -25.49
C VAL A 409 7.68 4.73 -25.64
N GLY A 410 7.07 5.18 -24.53
CA GLY A 410 5.66 5.57 -24.47
C GLY A 410 4.70 4.50 -23.99
N ASP A 411 5.09 3.21 -23.96
CA ASP A 411 4.28 2.16 -23.36
C ASP A 411 4.14 2.37 -21.84
N TYR A 412 3.01 1.93 -21.29
CA TYR A 412 2.77 1.97 -19.84
C TYR A 412 2.92 0.58 -19.22
N LEU A 413 3.53 0.55 -18.06
CA LEU A 413 3.62 -0.62 -17.20
C LEU A 413 2.69 -0.46 -16.00
N GLY A 414 1.74 -1.40 -15.84
CA GLY A 414 0.84 -1.46 -14.70
C GLY A 414 1.30 -2.54 -13.72
N PHE A 415 1.62 -2.16 -12.48
CA PHE A 415 2.03 -3.04 -11.39
C PHE A 415 0.85 -3.28 -10.45
N GLY A 416 0.40 -4.52 -10.36
CA GLY A 416 -0.77 -4.88 -9.55
C GLY A 416 -0.47 -5.15 -8.09
N ARG A 417 -1.54 -5.30 -7.30
CA ARG A 417 -1.50 -5.67 -5.88
C ARG A 417 -0.70 -4.71 -4.98
N CYS A 418 -0.55 -3.46 -5.38
CA CYS A 418 0.19 -2.44 -4.62
C CYS A 418 -0.71 -1.52 -3.78
N GLY A 419 -1.95 -1.95 -3.45
CA GLY A 419 -2.93 -1.13 -2.73
C GLY A 419 -2.62 -0.89 -1.26
N ALA A 420 -1.67 -1.62 -0.67
CA ALA A 420 -1.31 -1.46 0.73
C ALA A 420 0.12 -0.94 0.90
N TYR A 421 0.29 0.16 1.63
CA TYR A 421 1.53 0.82 2.04
C TYR A 421 2.37 1.45 0.92
N SER A 422 2.28 1.01 -0.34
CA SER A 422 3.12 1.51 -1.43
C SER A 422 3.07 3.04 -1.55
N VAL A 423 1.89 3.64 -1.44
CA VAL A 423 1.69 5.09 -1.58
C VAL A 423 2.27 5.91 -0.42
N THR A 424 2.58 5.28 0.72
CA THR A 424 3.03 5.96 1.95
C THR A 424 4.45 5.59 2.39
N GLU A 425 4.94 4.41 2.01
CA GLU A 425 6.26 3.91 2.45
C GLU A 425 7.39 4.17 1.45
N GLY A 426 7.13 4.81 0.31
CA GLY A 426 8.14 5.18 -0.67
C GLY A 426 9.04 6.32 -0.19
N SER A 427 10.24 6.43 -0.76
CA SER A 427 11.21 7.51 -0.49
C SER A 427 10.81 8.79 -1.22
N ALA A 428 9.58 9.27 -1.05
CA ALA A 428 8.92 10.27 -1.89
C ALA A 428 9.66 11.61 -2.02
N LEU A 429 10.55 11.95 -1.08
CA LEU A 429 11.31 13.21 -1.10
C LEU A 429 12.66 13.11 -1.82
N PHE A 430 13.13 11.90 -2.16
CA PHE A 430 14.44 11.74 -2.78
C PHE A 430 14.47 12.36 -4.18
N LEU A 431 15.48 13.20 -4.43
CA LEU A 431 15.67 13.98 -5.67
C LEU A 431 14.52 14.96 -6.01
N SER A 432 13.69 15.31 -5.04
CA SER A 432 12.56 16.24 -5.22
C SER A 432 11.63 15.90 -6.39
N ARG A 433 11.46 14.59 -6.68
CA ARG A 433 10.53 14.10 -7.70
C ARG A 433 9.09 14.32 -7.24
N LYS A 434 8.18 14.57 -8.18
CA LYS A 434 6.74 14.74 -7.91
C LYS A 434 6.18 13.46 -7.27
N MET A 435 5.30 13.59 -6.30
CA MET A 435 4.47 12.48 -5.85
C MET A 435 3.43 12.13 -6.93
N PRO A 436 3.08 10.85 -7.10
CA PRO A 436 2.19 10.41 -8.17
C PRO A 436 0.75 10.87 -7.96
N ARG A 437 -0.01 10.91 -9.04
CA ARG A 437 -1.46 11.05 -8.98
C ARG A 437 -2.09 9.86 -8.28
N ILE A 438 -3.23 10.10 -7.63
CA ILE A 438 -4.04 9.07 -6.98
C ILE A 438 -5.44 9.11 -7.53
N TYR A 439 -5.92 7.98 -8.04
CA TYR A 439 -7.27 7.80 -8.51
C TYR A 439 -8.00 6.73 -7.69
N LEU A 440 -9.28 6.96 -7.42
CA LEU A 440 -10.22 5.88 -7.11
C LEU A 440 -10.91 5.46 -8.42
N PHE A 441 -10.96 4.16 -8.63
CA PHE A 441 -11.60 3.58 -9.80
C PHE A 441 -12.82 2.76 -9.40
N SER A 442 -13.90 2.86 -10.17
CA SER A 442 -15.01 1.91 -10.16
C SER A 442 -15.40 1.51 -11.57
N GLN A 443 -15.97 0.32 -11.71
CA GLN A 443 -16.49 -0.15 -13.00
C GLN A 443 -17.65 0.74 -13.49
N LYS A 444 -18.39 1.34 -12.57
CA LYS A 444 -19.55 2.17 -12.86
C LYS A 444 -19.15 3.58 -13.30
N ASP A 445 -18.28 4.24 -12.52
CA ASP A 445 -18.04 5.68 -12.65
C ASP A 445 -16.69 6.01 -13.30
N GLY A 446 -15.84 4.98 -13.56
CA GLY A 446 -14.49 5.15 -14.07
C GLY A 446 -13.50 5.62 -12.99
N ALA A 447 -12.45 6.34 -13.39
CA ALA A 447 -11.43 6.85 -12.50
C ALA A 447 -11.73 8.28 -12.06
N LYS A 448 -11.73 8.51 -10.74
CA LYS A 448 -11.88 9.82 -10.11
C LYS A 448 -10.56 10.24 -9.50
N LEU A 449 -10.04 11.42 -9.88
CA LEU A 449 -8.83 11.99 -9.29
C LEU A 449 -9.07 12.35 -7.81
N MET A 450 -8.26 11.80 -6.92
CA MET A 450 -8.30 12.07 -5.47
C MET A 450 -7.16 12.97 -5.01
N ARG A 451 -6.01 12.89 -5.65
CA ARG A 451 -4.85 13.74 -5.39
C ARG A 451 -4.07 13.91 -6.69
N ASP A 452 -3.84 15.14 -7.08
CA ASP A 452 -2.97 15.47 -8.20
C ASP A 452 -1.49 15.31 -7.82
N PHE A 453 -0.60 15.51 -8.78
CA PHE A 453 0.83 15.58 -8.52
C PHE A 453 1.15 16.56 -7.40
N VAL A 454 2.03 16.14 -6.50
CA VAL A 454 2.52 17.02 -5.44
C VAL A 454 4.00 17.27 -5.66
N ALA A 455 4.36 18.52 -5.92
CA ALA A 455 5.75 18.95 -5.99
C ALA A 455 6.41 18.80 -4.61
N THR A 456 7.59 18.16 -4.55
CA THR A 456 8.30 17.91 -3.30
C THR A 456 9.53 18.81 -3.10
N ASP A 457 9.86 19.65 -4.07
CA ASP A 457 10.92 20.66 -4.01
C ASP A 457 10.74 21.58 -2.80
N LYS A 458 9.51 22.06 -2.55
CA LYS A 458 9.17 22.90 -1.40
C LYS A 458 9.43 22.25 -0.04
N LEU A 459 9.45 20.92 0.02
CA LEU A 459 9.74 20.15 1.24
C LEU A 459 11.25 19.97 1.46
N ASN A 460 12.04 20.15 0.40
CA ASN A 460 13.49 19.95 0.39
C ASN A 460 14.29 21.27 0.32
N MET A 461 13.61 22.43 0.40
CA MET A 461 14.25 23.73 0.39
C MET A 461 14.04 24.50 1.69
N ALA A 462 14.98 25.37 2.02
CA ALA A 462 14.79 26.30 3.12
C ALA A 462 13.68 27.31 2.79
N ASP A 463 12.92 27.73 3.82
CA ASP A 463 11.97 28.82 3.68
C ASP A 463 12.73 30.15 3.49
N PRO A 464 12.70 30.80 2.31
CA PRO A 464 13.46 32.00 2.04
C PRO A 464 13.12 33.16 2.99
N LEU A 465 11.84 33.27 3.40
CA LEU A 465 11.39 34.35 4.30
C LEU A 465 11.92 34.16 5.71
N LYS A 466 11.95 32.91 6.22
CA LYS A 466 12.50 32.59 7.55
C LYS A 466 14.02 32.70 7.57
N ALA A 467 14.70 32.32 6.50
CA ALA A 467 16.15 32.49 6.37
C ALA A 467 16.57 33.94 6.39
N CYS A 468 15.83 34.85 5.71
CA CYS A 468 16.07 36.29 5.77
C CYS A 468 15.84 36.91 7.16
N LEU A 469 14.82 36.42 7.91
CA LEU A 469 14.51 36.92 9.24
C LEU A 469 15.54 36.44 10.30
N SER A 470 16.24 35.35 10.06
CA SER A 470 17.30 34.83 10.93
C SER A 470 18.67 35.45 10.68
N GLY A 471 18.81 36.42 9.76
CA GLY A 471 20.06 37.07 9.45
C GLY A 471 21.09 36.21 8.72
N VAL A 472 20.72 35.06 8.26
CA VAL A 472 21.58 34.20 7.42
C VAL A 472 21.43 34.67 5.96
N SER A 473 22.47 35.32 5.44
CA SER A 473 22.55 35.62 4.02
C SER A 473 22.63 34.33 3.22
N LEU A 474 21.65 34.07 2.37
CA LEU A 474 21.65 32.88 1.49
C LEU A 474 22.59 33.02 0.27
N TRP A 475 23.29 34.17 0.16
CA TRP A 475 24.19 34.45 -0.95
C TRP A 475 25.47 35.13 -0.43
N ASN A 476 26.50 34.35 -0.18
CA ASN A 476 27.90 34.79 -0.25
C ASN A 476 28.61 33.90 -1.25
#